data_2c549f774d182fe6102aef88fc7e76a6
#
_entry.id   2c549f774d182fe6102aef88fc7e76a6
#
_cell.length_a   1.000
_cell.length_b   1.000
_cell.length_c   1.000
_cell.angle_alpha   90.00
_cell.angle_beta   90.00
_cell.angle_gamma   90.00
#
_symmetry.space_group_name_H-M   'P 1'
#
loop_
_entity.id
_entity.type
_entity.pdbx_description
1 polymer ?
#
loop_
_entity_poly.entity_id
_entity_poly.type
_entity_poly.pdbx_seq_one_letter_code
_entity_poly.pdbx_strand_id
1 'polypeptide(L)'
;MNMLVDGEWRTDAYETTDEEGAFDRQESAFRDWVEADPDAEFPAEAGRYHLYVSYACPWAHRTLITRALKGLEDAVSVSVVDPYREDEGWEFSPEREGCTADAVAGADYLRERYQTADPRFTGRVTVPVLWDTERDTIVNNESEEIMRMFDTAFDEYATRDVTFYPEGYRDAVDDAIDAIYEPVNNGVYRAGFAGTQAAYEEAVTELFDALDHWEDVLADQRYLAGPVLTEADVAMFVTLVRFDAVYHTHFKCNRR
;
A
#
# COMPACT_ATOMS: atom_id res chain seq x y z
N MET A 1 -8.56 -17.78 -0.01
CA MET A 1 -7.22 -17.11 -0.11
C MET A 1 -6.45 -17.34 1.19
N ASN A 2 -5.13 -17.22 1.19
CA ASN A 2 -4.28 -17.56 2.35
C ASN A 2 -4.15 -16.39 3.35
N MET A 3 -4.11 -16.73 4.66
CA MET A 3 -3.94 -15.82 5.79
C MET A 3 -3.38 -16.54 7.01
N LEU A 4 -2.99 -15.82 8.03
CA LEU A 4 -2.75 -16.34 9.37
C LEU A 4 -4.07 -16.45 10.15
N VAL A 5 -4.25 -17.50 10.92
CA VAL A 5 -5.36 -17.70 11.85
C VAL A 5 -4.78 -18.19 13.18
N ASP A 6 -4.89 -17.37 14.22
CA ASP A 6 -4.27 -17.62 15.54
C ASP A 6 -2.77 -18.00 15.42
N GLY A 7 -2.05 -17.30 14.53
CA GLY A 7 -0.63 -17.51 14.23
C GLY A 7 -0.32 -18.67 13.28
N GLU A 8 -1.29 -19.49 12.89
CA GLU A 8 -1.10 -20.60 11.96
C GLU A 8 -1.42 -20.20 10.51
N TRP A 9 -0.53 -20.55 9.57
CA TRP A 9 -0.76 -20.28 8.15
C TRP A 9 -1.82 -21.21 7.55
N ARG A 10 -2.84 -20.61 6.93
CA ARG A 10 -3.96 -21.30 6.30
C ARG A 10 -4.12 -20.85 4.86
N THR A 11 -4.34 -21.78 3.95
CA THR A 11 -4.52 -21.52 2.52
C THR A 11 -5.99 -21.37 2.09
N ASP A 12 -6.92 -21.72 2.98
CA ASP A 12 -8.36 -21.84 2.74
C ASP A 12 -9.23 -20.94 3.63
N ALA A 13 -8.62 -20.02 4.39
CA ALA A 13 -9.30 -19.33 5.50
C ALA A 13 -9.93 -17.98 5.13
N TYR A 14 -9.64 -17.40 3.95
CA TYR A 14 -10.14 -16.09 3.56
C TYR A 14 -11.02 -16.16 2.32
N GLU A 15 -12.25 -15.72 2.45
CA GLU A 15 -13.16 -15.44 1.34
C GLU A 15 -13.00 -13.98 0.91
N THR A 16 -12.96 -13.74 -0.39
CA THR A 16 -12.69 -12.39 -0.96
C THR A 16 -13.95 -11.63 -1.31
N THR A 17 -15.12 -12.25 -1.15
CA THR A 17 -16.42 -11.67 -1.48
C THR A 17 -17.41 -11.88 -0.35
N ASP A 18 -18.32 -10.93 -0.21
CA ASP A 18 -19.50 -11.05 0.65
C ASP A 18 -20.59 -11.97 0.05
N GLU A 19 -21.73 -12.05 0.71
CA GLU A 19 -22.89 -12.88 0.29
C GLU A 19 -23.50 -12.39 -1.04
N GLU A 20 -23.32 -11.13 -1.43
CA GLU A 20 -23.81 -10.53 -2.67
C GLU A 20 -22.78 -10.63 -3.81
N GLY A 21 -21.56 -11.09 -3.50
CA GLY A 21 -20.44 -11.28 -4.42
C GLY A 21 -19.63 -9.99 -4.65
N ALA A 22 -19.79 -8.98 -3.81
CA ALA A 22 -18.93 -7.81 -3.80
C ALA A 22 -17.60 -8.12 -3.11
N PHE A 23 -16.51 -7.50 -3.59
CA PHE A 23 -15.19 -7.69 -3.01
C PHE A 23 -15.12 -7.10 -1.60
N ASP A 24 -14.79 -7.94 -0.62
CA ASP A 24 -14.56 -7.56 0.76
C ASP A 24 -13.05 -7.46 1.05
N ARG A 25 -12.60 -6.25 1.39
CA ARG A 25 -11.20 -5.98 1.74
C ARG A 25 -11.05 -5.91 3.26
N GLN A 26 -10.28 -6.85 3.81
CA GLN A 26 -9.89 -6.76 5.22
C GLN A 26 -9.03 -5.50 5.45
N GLU A 27 -9.36 -4.77 6.50
CA GLU A 27 -8.59 -3.60 6.94
C GLU A 27 -7.17 -3.98 7.42
N SER A 28 -6.27 -3.01 7.36
CA SER A 28 -4.90 -3.14 7.88
C SER A 28 -4.93 -3.19 9.41
N ALA A 29 -4.21 -4.15 9.99
CA ALA A 29 -4.29 -4.46 11.42
C ALA A 29 -3.27 -3.71 12.28
N PHE A 30 -2.12 -3.33 11.71
CA PHE A 30 -1.06 -2.60 12.41
C PHE A 30 -1.14 -1.14 11.97
N ARG A 31 -1.47 -0.23 12.91
CA ARG A 31 -1.80 1.17 12.64
C ARG A 31 -1.09 2.14 13.60
N ASP A 32 0.04 1.73 14.20
CA ASP A 32 0.88 2.62 14.99
C ASP A 32 1.64 3.61 14.11
N TRP A 33 2.13 4.71 14.70
CA TRP A 33 2.74 5.81 13.97
C TRP A 33 4.18 6.03 14.37
N VAL A 34 5.04 6.27 13.38
CA VAL A 34 6.34 6.88 13.61
C VAL A 34 6.14 8.39 13.72
N GLU A 35 6.71 9.00 14.75
CA GLU A 35 6.57 10.42 15.05
C GLU A 35 7.95 11.11 15.06
N ALA A 36 7.96 12.40 14.76
CA ALA A 36 9.19 13.21 14.83
C ALA A 36 9.64 13.50 16.28
N ASP A 37 8.76 13.27 17.28
CA ASP A 37 9.09 13.43 18.70
C ASP A 37 10.03 12.30 19.16
N PRO A 38 11.25 12.62 19.65
CA PRO A 38 12.20 11.60 20.12
C PRO A 38 11.71 10.82 21.35
N ASP A 39 10.72 11.32 22.08
CA ASP A 39 10.12 10.66 23.25
C ASP A 39 8.88 9.82 22.88
N ALA A 40 8.50 9.76 21.60
CA ALA A 40 7.40 8.95 21.12
C ALA A 40 7.65 7.44 21.27
N GLU A 41 6.60 6.64 21.16
CA GLU A 41 6.74 5.19 21.18
C GLU A 41 7.58 4.68 20.02
N PHE A 42 7.38 5.24 18.83
CA PHE A 42 8.15 4.95 17.62
C PHE A 42 8.73 6.27 17.08
N PRO A 43 9.85 6.76 17.64
CA PRO A 43 10.47 8.00 17.16
C PRO A 43 11.12 7.79 15.79
N ALA A 44 11.07 8.81 14.93
CA ALA A 44 11.77 8.77 13.65
C ALA A 44 13.30 8.75 13.89
N GLU A 45 13.96 7.72 13.38
CA GLU A 45 15.41 7.53 13.48
C GLU A 45 15.96 6.90 12.20
N ALA A 46 17.06 7.46 11.68
CA ALA A 46 17.70 6.90 10.49
C ALA A 46 18.30 5.52 10.76
N GLY A 47 17.97 4.54 9.89
CA GLY A 47 18.48 3.17 9.98
C GLY A 47 17.73 2.25 10.95
N ARG A 48 16.74 2.78 11.70
CA ARG A 48 15.91 1.99 12.61
C ARG A 48 14.79 1.25 11.90
N TYR A 49 14.23 1.85 10.85
CA TYR A 49 13.05 1.31 10.18
C TYR A 49 13.41 0.58 8.89
N HIS A 50 12.67 -0.50 8.64
CA HIS A 50 12.78 -1.32 7.45
C HIS A 50 11.42 -1.46 6.76
N LEU A 51 11.39 -1.32 5.43
CA LEU A 51 10.17 -1.41 4.63
C LEU A 51 10.16 -2.70 3.82
N TYR A 52 9.14 -3.55 4.04
CA TYR A 52 8.90 -4.73 3.21
C TYR A 52 7.90 -4.41 2.12
N VAL A 53 8.22 -4.72 0.88
CA VAL A 53 7.43 -4.39 -0.31
C VAL A 53 7.42 -5.51 -1.33
N SER A 54 6.48 -5.44 -2.27
CA SER A 54 6.53 -6.15 -3.55
C SER A 54 6.36 -5.16 -4.69
N TYR A 55 7.15 -5.26 -5.75
CA TYR A 55 7.00 -4.41 -6.93
C TYR A 55 5.69 -4.66 -7.70
N ALA A 56 5.05 -5.82 -7.50
CA ALA A 56 3.71 -6.07 -8.03
C ALA A 56 2.63 -5.24 -7.32
N CYS A 57 2.83 -4.89 -6.04
CA CYS A 57 1.80 -4.27 -5.22
C CYS A 57 1.71 -2.74 -5.45
N PRO A 58 0.56 -2.19 -5.90
CA PRO A 58 0.39 -0.75 -6.05
C PRO A 58 0.41 -0.01 -4.70
N TRP A 59 -0.12 -0.64 -3.64
CA TRP A 59 -0.13 -0.06 -2.29
C TRP A 59 1.31 0.14 -1.77
N ALA A 60 2.16 -0.88 -1.90
CA ALA A 60 3.58 -0.77 -1.55
C ALA A 60 4.34 0.23 -2.45
N HIS A 61 3.93 0.39 -3.70
CA HIS A 61 4.55 1.36 -4.63
C HIS A 61 4.39 2.81 -4.18
N ARG A 62 3.27 3.17 -3.49
CA ARG A 62 3.09 4.49 -2.86
C ARG A 62 4.24 4.83 -1.93
N THR A 63 4.57 3.90 -1.02
CA THR A 63 5.62 4.10 -0.01
C THR A 63 7.01 4.19 -0.61
N LEU A 64 7.28 3.40 -1.66
CA LEU A 64 8.54 3.47 -2.42
C LEU A 64 8.72 4.81 -3.14
N ILE A 65 7.65 5.32 -3.77
CA ILE A 65 7.69 6.63 -4.46
C ILE A 65 7.99 7.72 -3.44
N THR A 66 7.26 7.78 -2.33
CA THR A 66 7.46 8.81 -1.30
C THR A 66 8.86 8.73 -0.70
N ARG A 67 9.30 7.53 -0.33
CA ARG A 67 10.67 7.28 0.15
C ARG A 67 11.73 7.82 -0.84
N ALA A 68 11.58 7.52 -2.13
CA ALA A 68 12.52 7.97 -3.16
C ALA A 68 12.44 9.48 -3.40
N LEU A 69 11.23 10.07 -3.47
CA LEU A 69 11.05 11.49 -3.71
C LEU A 69 11.52 12.37 -2.53
N LYS A 70 11.42 11.89 -1.30
CA LYS A 70 11.98 12.52 -0.10
C LYS A 70 13.49 12.30 0.02
N GLY A 71 14.06 11.30 -0.67
CA GLY A 71 15.47 10.92 -0.55
C GLY A 71 15.77 10.26 0.81
N LEU A 72 14.94 9.31 1.22
CA LEU A 72 15.03 8.57 2.49
C LEU A 72 15.75 7.21 2.32
N GLU A 73 16.47 7.00 1.22
CA GLU A 73 17.10 5.71 0.90
C GLU A 73 18.13 5.29 1.97
N ASP A 74 18.80 6.24 2.59
CA ASP A 74 19.77 5.99 3.67
C ASP A 74 19.11 5.91 5.06
N ALA A 75 17.89 6.44 5.21
CA ALA A 75 17.17 6.45 6.50
C ALA A 75 16.29 5.22 6.71
N VAL A 76 15.67 4.71 5.64
CA VAL A 76 14.75 3.57 5.68
C VAL A 76 15.21 2.52 4.66
N SER A 77 15.65 1.36 5.14
CA SER A 77 16.06 0.24 4.29
C SER A 77 14.86 -0.52 3.71
N VAL A 78 15.08 -1.34 2.67
CA VAL A 78 14.00 -2.06 1.96
C VAL A 78 14.39 -3.50 1.69
N SER A 79 13.44 -4.42 1.89
CA SER A 79 13.46 -5.77 1.31
C SER A 79 12.26 -5.98 0.39
N VAL A 80 12.50 -6.67 -0.72
CA VAL A 80 11.51 -6.88 -1.79
C VAL A 80 11.18 -8.36 -1.88
N VAL A 81 9.92 -8.71 -1.63
CA VAL A 81 9.41 -10.08 -1.80
C VAL A 81 9.07 -10.38 -3.25
N ASP A 82 8.97 -11.66 -3.58
CA ASP A 82 8.60 -12.15 -4.91
C ASP A 82 7.25 -11.54 -5.35
N PRO A 83 7.15 -11.01 -6.59
CA PRO A 83 5.89 -10.51 -7.13
C PRO A 83 4.83 -11.62 -7.32
N TYR A 84 5.27 -12.87 -7.44
CA TYR A 84 4.38 -14.02 -7.59
C TYR A 84 4.11 -14.64 -6.22
N ARG A 85 2.86 -14.52 -5.78
CA ARG A 85 2.40 -14.98 -4.47
C ARG A 85 1.76 -16.36 -4.60
N GLU A 86 2.45 -17.40 -4.16
CA GLU A 86 1.98 -18.78 -4.16
C GLU A 86 1.22 -19.15 -2.85
N ASP A 87 1.05 -20.44 -2.61
CA ASP A 87 0.35 -20.98 -1.44
C ASP A 87 1.02 -20.60 -0.11
N GLU A 88 2.34 -20.43 -0.12
CA GLU A 88 3.12 -20.00 1.06
C GLU A 88 3.10 -18.48 1.30
N GLY A 89 2.49 -17.70 0.41
CA GLY A 89 2.36 -16.25 0.52
C GLY A 89 3.52 -15.48 -0.11
N TRP A 90 3.95 -14.40 0.53
CA TRP A 90 5.05 -13.56 0.09
C TRP A 90 6.38 -14.18 0.48
N GLU A 91 7.17 -14.62 -0.51
CA GLU A 91 8.48 -15.25 -0.35
C GLU A 91 9.61 -14.23 -0.57
N PHE A 92 10.71 -14.39 0.16
CA PHE A 92 11.96 -13.69 -0.11
C PHE A 92 12.82 -14.54 -1.05
N SER A 93 12.88 -14.18 -2.33
CA SER A 93 13.52 -14.95 -3.42
C SER A 93 14.71 -14.16 -4.01
N PRO A 94 15.87 -14.09 -3.33
CA PRO A 94 16.99 -13.24 -3.76
C PRO A 94 17.61 -13.67 -5.10
N GLU A 95 17.32 -14.88 -5.59
CA GLU A 95 17.73 -15.37 -6.91
C GLU A 95 16.88 -14.84 -8.06
N ARG A 96 15.69 -14.28 -7.75
CA ARG A 96 14.82 -13.64 -8.74
C ARG A 96 15.21 -12.17 -8.91
N GLU A 97 15.31 -11.73 -10.14
CA GLU A 97 15.64 -10.34 -10.47
C GLU A 97 14.66 -9.35 -9.81
N GLY A 98 15.20 -8.37 -9.10
CA GLY A 98 14.44 -7.35 -8.38
C GLY A 98 13.96 -7.76 -6.99
N CYS A 99 14.12 -9.02 -6.58
CA CYS A 99 13.80 -9.50 -5.24
C CYS A 99 15.05 -9.52 -4.34
N THR A 100 14.85 -9.53 -3.03
CA THR A 100 15.94 -9.59 -2.05
C THR A 100 15.68 -10.67 -1.01
N ALA A 101 16.70 -11.02 -0.24
CA ALA A 101 16.50 -11.70 1.04
C ALA A 101 15.84 -10.73 2.05
N ASP A 102 15.28 -11.27 3.13
CA ASP A 102 14.95 -10.49 4.32
C ASP A 102 16.26 -10.00 4.97
N ALA A 103 16.50 -8.70 4.90
CA ALA A 103 17.73 -8.08 5.41
C ALA A 103 17.75 -7.92 6.95
N VAL A 104 16.61 -8.11 7.63
CA VAL A 104 16.48 -7.90 9.08
C VAL A 104 16.77 -9.19 9.85
N ALA A 105 16.11 -10.29 9.50
CA ALA A 105 16.19 -11.52 10.26
C ALA A 105 16.41 -12.79 9.42
N GLY A 106 16.48 -12.65 8.08
CA GLY A 106 16.70 -13.77 7.18
C GLY A 106 15.54 -14.75 7.10
N ALA A 107 14.30 -14.25 7.23
CA ALA A 107 13.10 -15.05 7.04
C ALA A 107 12.96 -15.53 5.60
N ASP A 108 12.35 -16.69 5.39
CA ASP A 108 12.01 -17.20 4.07
C ASP A 108 10.70 -16.56 3.54
N TYR A 109 9.76 -16.26 4.45
CA TYR A 109 8.44 -15.71 4.11
C TYR A 109 8.07 -14.51 4.98
N LEU A 110 7.38 -13.54 4.39
CA LEU A 110 6.91 -12.34 5.11
C LEU A 110 5.97 -12.68 6.28
N ARG A 111 5.21 -13.80 6.21
CA ARG A 111 4.35 -14.23 7.33
C ARG A 111 5.11 -14.42 8.63
N GLU A 112 6.40 -14.79 8.57
CA GLU A 112 7.24 -14.97 9.75
C GLU A 112 7.47 -13.64 10.49
N ARG A 113 7.48 -12.52 9.76
CA ARG A 113 7.54 -11.17 10.37
C ARG A 113 6.24 -10.83 11.10
N TYR A 114 5.08 -11.18 10.52
CA TYR A 114 3.78 -11.04 11.18
C TYR A 114 3.69 -11.90 12.44
N GLN A 115 4.13 -13.15 12.38
CA GLN A 115 4.18 -14.06 13.53
C GLN A 115 5.16 -13.59 14.62
N THR A 116 6.25 -12.91 14.25
CA THR A 116 7.17 -12.29 15.21
C THR A 116 6.50 -11.10 15.92
N ALA A 117 5.81 -10.23 15.17
CA ALA A 117 5.12 -9.06 15.72
C ALA A 117 3.95 -9.46 16.63
N ASP A 118 3.15 -10.45 16.21
CA ASP A 118 2.07 -11.04 17.01
C ASP A 118 1.98 -12.56 16.74
N PRO A 119 2.43 -13.39 17.68
CA PRO A 119 2.39 -14.86 17.54
C PRO A 119 1.00 -15.46 17.40
N ARG A 120 -0.08 -14.70 17.68
CA ARG A 120 -1.48 -15.12 17.50
C ARG A 120 -2.22 -14.29 16.47
N PHE A 121 -1.50 -13.62 15.61
CA PHE A 121 -2.11 -12.78 14.58
C PHE A 121 -3.13 -13.56 13.74
N THR A 122 -4.29 -12.96 13.55
CA THR A 122 -5.32 -13.45 12.64
C THR A 122 -5.60 -12.38 11.61
N GLY A 123 -5.22 -12.63 10.35
CA GLY A 123 -5.39 -11.69 9.26
C GLY A 123 -4.55 -12.01 8.04
N ARG A 124 -4.73 -11.22 7.01
CA ARG A 124 -3.95 -11.32 5.78
C ARG A 124 -2.53 -10.79 5.99
N VAL A 125 -1.56 -11.48 5.42
CA VAL A 125 -0.17 -11.00 5.31
C VAL A 125 -0.07 -10.16 4.04
N THR A 126 0.10 -8.85 4.21
CA THR A 126 0.09 -7.86 3.12
C THR A 126 1.41 -7.08 3.06
N VAL A 127 1.61 -6.37 1.96
CA VAL A 127 2.65 -5.35 1.78
C VAL A 127 1.97 -4.03 1.37
N PRO A 128 2.52 -2.85 1.75
CA PRO A 128 3.77 -2.65 2.47
C PRO A 128 3.69 -3.03 3.95
N VAL A 129 4.85 -3.20 4.58
CA VAL A 129 5.01 -3.30 6.04
C VAL A 129 6.15 -2.39 6.47
N LEU A 130 5.89 -1.49 7.40
CA LEU A 130 6.91 -0.70 8.07
C LEU A 130 7.28 -1.41 9.38
N TRP A 131 8.52 -1.84 9.48
CA TRP A 131 9.09 -2.62 10.57
C TRP A 131 10.02 -1.78 11.42
N ASP A 132 9.91 -1.88 12.75
CA ASP A 132 10.87 -1.34 13.71
C ASP A 132 11.89 -2.43 14.07
N THR A 133 13.15 -2.24 13.69
CA THR A 133 14.23 -3.21 13.93
C THR A 133 14.71 -3.24 15.37
N GLU A 134 14.45 -2.19 16.17
CA GLU A 134 14.81 -2.15 17.58
C GLU A 134 13.79 -2.85 18.48
N ARG A 135 12.50 -2.69 18.16
CA ARG A 135 11.39 -3.32 18.90
C ARG A 135 11.02 -4.70 18.34
N ASP A 136 11.57 -5.05 17.18
CA ASP A 136 11.30 -6.30 16.46
C ASP A 136 9.78 -6.51 16.23
N THR A 137 9.12 -5.49 15.69
CA THR A 137 7.66 -5.47 15.47
C THR A 137 7.24 -4.70 14.22
N ILE A 138 6.03 -4.98 13.74
CA ILE A 138 5.37 -4.16 12.70
C ILE A 138 4.84 -2.88 13.37
N VAL A 139 5.23 -1.73 12.85
CA VAL A 139 4.63 -0.45 13.23
C VAL A 139 3.32 -0.25 12.48
N ASN A 140 3.37 -0.38 11.15
CA ASN A 140 2.23 -0.06 10.32
C ASN A 140 2.24 -0.89 9.03
N ASN A 141 1.06 -1.27 8.54
CA ASN A 141 0.89 -1.93 7.24
C ASN A 141 -0.19 -1.27 6.36
N GLU A 142 -0.53 0.01 6.64
CA GLU A 142 -1.38 0.83 5.79
C GLU A 142 -0.54 1.79 4.95
N SER A 143 -0.65 1.66 3.64
CA SER A 143 0.23 2.35 2.70
C SER A 143 0.11 3.87 2.73
N GLU A 144 -1.07 4.40 2.97
CA GLU A 144 -1.36 5.83 3.06
C GLU A 144 -0.71 6.43 4.31
N GLU A 145 -0.86 5.75 5.44
CA GLU A 145 -0.24 6.20 6.70
C GLU A 145 1.29 6.13 6.65
N ILE A 146 1.85 5.07 6.05
CA ILE A 146 3.30 4.96 5.86
C ILE A 146 3.81 6.08 4.95
N MET A 147 3.08 6.40 3.88
CA MET A 147 3.40 7.51 2.98
C MET A 147 3.39 8.84 3.74
N ARG A 148 2.37 9.09 4.57
CA ARG A 148 2.24 10.27 5.42
C ARG A 148 3.36 10.37 6.46
N MET A 149 3.72 9.25 7.11
CA MET A 149 4.84 9.17 8.04
C MET A 149 6.17 9.53 7.35
N PHE A 150 6.43 9.02 6.15
CA PHE A 150 7.64 9.35 5.39
C PHE A 150 7.69 10.82 4.99
N ASP A 151 6.55 11.45 4.71
CA ASP A 151 6.50 12.87 4.34
C ASP A 151 6.65 13.81 5.55
N THR A 152 6.24 13.40 6.75
CA THR A 152 6.15 14.28 7.91
C THR A 152 7.14 13.94 9.03
N ALA A 153 7.18 12.69 9.49
CA ALA A 153 8.00 12.30 10.62
C ALA A 153 9.49 12.20 10.28
N PHE A 154 9.82 11.84 9.03
CA PHE A 154 11.21 11.67 8.58
C PHE A 154 11.81 12.91 7.92
N ASP A 155 11.21 14.08 8.07
CA ASP A 155 11.65 15.32 7.41
C ASP A 155 13.10 15.70 7.76
N GLU A 156 13.54 15.45 8.99
CA GLU A 156 14.93 15.68 9.43
C GLU A 156 15.95 14.82 8.66
N TYR A 157 15.54 13.65 8.18
CA TYR A 157 16.38 12.68 7.46
C TYR A 157 16.24 12.79 5.95
N ALA A 158 15.32 13.62 5.46
CA ALA A 158 15.08 13.82 4.04
C ALA A 158 16.24 14.56 3.38
N THR A 159 16.75 14.02 2.27
CA THR A 159 17.80 14.70 1.48
C THR A 159 17.23 15.67 0.47
N ARG A 160 15.91 15.72 0.30
CA ARG A 160 15.19 16.60 -0.62
C ARG A 160 14.11 17.36 0.15
N ASP A 161 14.13 18.68 0.01
CA ASP A 161 13.16 19.61 0.61
C ASP A 161 11.87 19.63 -0.23
N VAL A 162 11.05 18.62 -0.07
CA VAL A 162 9.73 18.46 -0.72
C VAL A 162 8.72 17.97 0.30
N THR A 163 7.45 18.39 0.16
CA THR A 163 6.33 17.84 0.93
C THR A 163 5.19 17.46 0.00
N PHE A 164 4.54 16.35 0.28
CA PHE A 164 3.38 15.83 -0.45
C PHE A 164 2.07 16.04 0.34
N TYR A 165 2.18 16.56 1.57
CA TYR A 165 1.04 16.91 2.43
C TYR A 165 1.18 18.35 2.97
N PRO A 166 1.26 19.37 2.07
CA PRO A 166 1.51 20.74 2.46
C PRO A 166 0.33 21.33 3.23
N GLU A 167 0.61 22.07 4.31
CA GLU A 167 -0.38 22.58 5.28
C GLU A 167 -1.59 23.29 4.63
N GLY A 168 -1.35 24.07 3.56
CA GLY A 168 -2.42 24.81 2.88
C GLY A 168 -3.33 23.97 1.98
N TYR A 169 -3.05 22.69 1.79
CA TYR A 169 -3.79 21.80 0.90
C TYR A 169 -4.25 20.50 1.57
N ARG A 170 -4.06 20.33 2.88
CA ARG A 170 -4.35 19.09 3.61
C ARG A 170 -5.76 18.60 3.38
N ASP A 171 -6.76 19.47 3.61
CA ASP A 171 -8.17 19.11 3.41
C ASP A 171 -8.43 18.65 1.96
N ALA A 172 -7.86 19.34 0.96
CA ALA A 172 -8.02 18.97 -0.44
C ALA A 172 -7.31 17.67 -0.82
N VAL A 173 -6.19 17.36 -0.16
CA VAL A 173 -5.46 16.09 -0.33
C VAL A 173 -6.26 14.95 0.27
N ASP A 174 -6.76 15.11 1.49
CA ASP A 174 -7.57 14.11 2.18
C ASP A 174 -8.87 13.85 1.40
N ASP A 175 -9.60 14.89 0.99
CA ASP A 175 -10.81 14.78 0.17
C ASP A 175 -10.54 14.04 -1.17
N ALA A 176 -9.40 14.32 -1.82
CA ALA A 176 -9.04 13.66 -3.08
C ALA A 176 -8.68 12.19 -2.86
N ILE A 177 -7.95 11.85 -1.79
CA ILE A 177 -7.62 10.46 -1.44
C ILE A 177 -8.88 9.66 -1.15
N ASP A 178 -9.77 10.20 -0.32
CA ASP A 178 -11.06 9.57 0.00
C ASP A 178 -11.90 9.35 -1.26
N ALA A 179 -11.95 10.34 -2.16
CA ALA A 179 -12.73 10.26 -3.39
C ALA A 179 -12.19 9.25 -4.42
N ILE A 180 -10.87 8.97 -4.44
CA ILE A 180 -10.27 7.98 -5.34
C ILE A 180 -10.18 6.58 -4.73
N TYR A 181 -10.26 6.44 -3.41
CA TYR A 181 -10.00 5.17 -2.74
C TYR A 181 -10.97 4.08 -3.21
N GLU A 182 -12.27 4.22 -2.94
CA GLU A 182 -13.24 3.19 -3.27
C GLU A 182 -13.48 3.00 -4.77
N PRO A 183 -13.67 4.06 -5.59
CA PRO A 183 -14.01 3.84 -6.99
C PRO A 183 -12.80 3.53 -7.88
N VAL A 184 -11.58 3.99 -7.52
CA VAL A 184 -10.40 3.82 -8.37
C VAL A 184 -9.40 2.84 -7.76
N ASN A 185 -8.78 3.16 -6.60
CA ASN A 185 -7.70 2.34 -6.05
C ASN A 185 -8.20 0.98 -5.60
N ASN A 186 -9.34 0.90 -4.95
CA ASN A 186 -10.05 -0.33 -4.59
C ASN A 186 -10.95 -0.81 -5.73
N GLY A 187 -11.48 0.10 -6.55
CA GLY A 187 -12.42 -0.18 -7.63
C GLY A 187 -11.91 -1.18 -8.65
N VAL A 188 -10.64 -1.12 -9.03
CA VAL A 188 -10.03 -2.12 -9.92
C VAL A 188 -10.03 -3.52 -9.31
N TYR A 189 -9.92 -3.65 -7.98
CA TYR A 189 -10.03 -4.92 -7.26
C TYR A 189 -11.50 -5.35 -7.10
N ARG A 190 -12.39 -4.41 -6.81
CA ARG A 190 -13.85 -4.65 -6.75
C ARG A 190 -14.34 -5.24 -8.07
N ALA A 191 -13.92 -4.68 -9.21
CA ALA A 191 -14.22 -5.23 -10.53
C ALA A 191 -13.56 -6.59 -10.76
N GLY A 192 -12.27 -6.73 -10.45
CA GLY A 192 -11.48 -7.94 -10.72
C GLY A 192 -11.88 -9.17 -9.92
N PHE A 193 -12.27 -8.97 -8.66
CA PHE A 193 -12.66 -10.03 -7.72
C PHE A 193 -14.18 -10.19 -7.55
N ALA A 194 -14.99 -9.42 -8.28
CA ALA A 194 -16.45 -9.58 -8.23
C ALA A 194 -16.87 -11.03 -8.48
N GLY A 195 -17.65 -11.58 -7.56
CA GLY A 195 -18.19 -12.94 -7.61
C GLY A 195 -19.49 -13.04 -8.43
N THR A 196 -20.16 -11.89 -8.67
CA THR A 196 -21.42 -11.83 -9.44
C THR A 196 -21.34 -10.78 -10.54
N GLN A 197 -22.19 -10.92 -11.55
CA GLN A 197 -22.28 -9.96 -12.65
C GLN A 197 -22.73 -8.57 -12.16
N ALA A 198 -23.66 -8.53 -11.19
CA ALA A 198 -24.17 -7.28 -10.64
C ALA A 198 -23.06 -6.50 -9.91
N ALA A 199 -22.30 -7.15 -9.03
CA ALA A 199 -21.16 -6.55 -8.33
C ALA A 199 -20.07 -6.06 -9.29
N TYR A 200 -19.82 -6.82 -10.38
CA TYR A 200 -18.88 -6.39 -11.41
C TYR A 200 -19.37 -5.14 -12.14
N GLU A 201 -20.65 -5.12 -12.59
CA GLU A 201 -21.21 -3.98 -13.33
C GLU A 201 -21.25 -2.70 -12.49
N GLU A 202 -21.57 -2.80 -11.22
CA GLU A 202 -21.50 -1.70 -10.28
C GLU A 202 -20.07 -1.17 -10.16
N ALA A 203 -19.11 -2.02 -9.79
CA ALA A 203 -17.73 -1.63 -9.59
C ALA A 203 -17.07 -1.03 -10.84
N VAL A 204 -17.30 -1.62 -12.02
CA VAL A 204 -16.70 -1.10 -13.26
C VAL A 204 -17.35 0.22 -13.71
N THR A 205 -18.64 0.42 -13.43
CA THR A 205 -19.33 1.68 -13.73
C THR A 205 -18.79 2.81 -12.85
N GLU A 206 -18.74 2.61 -11.54
CA GLU A 206 -18.19 3.58 -10.60
C GLU A 206 -16.72 3.91 -10.90
N LEU A 207 -15.92 2.90 -11.29
CA LEU A 207 -14.54 3.11 -11.70
C LEU A 207 -14.41 4.06 -12.89
N PHE A 208 -15.17 3.84 -13.97
CA PHE A 208 -15.06 4.69 -15.15
C PHE A 208 -15.70 6.07 -14.93
N ASP A 209 -16.78 6.18 -14.16
CA ASP A 209 -17.38 7.47 -13.80
C ASP A 209 -16.38 8.31 -12.97
N ALA A 210 -15.64 7.68 -12.05
CA ALA A 210 -14.58 8.34 -11.31
C ALA A 210 -13.39 8.75 -12.20
N LEU A 211 -12.97 7.90 -13.14
CA LEU A 211 -11.90 8.24 -14.08
C LEU A 211 -12.28 9.42 -14.98
N ASP A 212 -13.52 9.46 -15.48
CA ASP A 212 -14.04 10.58 -16.29
C ASP A 212 -14.08 11.87 -15.45
N HIS A 213 -14.53 11.80 -14.18
CA HIS A 213 -14.50 12.95 -13.26
C HIS A 213 -13.08 13.51 -13.06
N TRP A 214 -12.11 12.64 -12.80
CA TRP A 214 -10.73 13.07 -12.58
C TRP A 214 -10.04 13.55 -13.87
N GLU A 215 -10.44 13.05 -15.05
CA GLU A 215 -10.01 13.60 -16.32
C GLU A 215 -10.47 15.06 -16.47
N ASP A 216 -11.73 15.36 -16.13
CA ASP A 216 -12.28 16.72 -16.16
C ASP A 216 -11.55 17.64 -15.15
N VAL A 217 -11.29 17.17 -13.93
CA VAL A 217 -10.52 17.94 -12.93
C VAL A 217 -9.11 18.26 -13.44
N LEU A 218 -8.42 17.29 -14.03
CA LEU A 218 -7.05 17.47 -14.55
C LEU A 218 -7.01 18.27 -15.87
N ALA A 219 -8.13 18.49 -16.54
CA ALA A 219 -8.20 19.41 -17.67
C ALA A 219 -8.08 20.88 -17.22
N ASP A 220 -8.51 21.20 -16.00
CA ASP A 220 -8.53 22.56 -15.47
C ASP A 220 -7.37 22.85 -14.48
N GLN A 221 -6.77 21.81 -13.90
CA GLN A 221 -5.67 21.96 -12.94
C GLN A 221 -4.57 20.90 -13.13
N ARG A 222 -3.39 21.17 -12.56
CA ARG A 222 -2.20 20.35 -12.80
C ARG A 222 -2.20 19.01 -12.06
N TYR A 223 -2.69 18.99 -10.81
CA TYR A 223 -2.68 17.84 -9.91
C TYR A 223 -4.04 17.70 -9.22
N LEU A 224 -4.30 16.54 -8.59
CA LEU A 224 -5.61 16.23 -8.03
C LEU A 224 -6.07 17.21 -6.94
N ALA A 225 -5.15 17.65 -6.08
CA ALA A 225 -5.45 18.60 -5.00
C ALA A 225 -5.08 20.07 -5.32
N GLY A 226 -4.80 20.41 -6.60
CA GLY A 226 -4.50 21.79 -7.00
C GLY A 226 -3.18 21.97 -7.78
N PRO A 227 -2.38 23.01 -7.50
CA PRO A 227 -1.22 23.37 -8.33
C PRO A 227 0.08 22.62 -7.97
N VAL A 228 0.10 21.86 -6.87
CA VAL A 228 1.29 21.18 -6.36
C VAL A 228 1.09 19.66 -6.33
N LEU A 229 2.18 18.91 -6.57
CA LEU A 229 2.18 17.45 -6.45
C LEU A 229 1.96 17.05 -5.00
N THR A 230 1.00 16.15 -4.75
CA THR A 230 0.62 15.68 -3.43
C THR A 230 0.57 14.15 -3.35
N GLU A 231 0.37 13.62 -2.17
CA GLU A 231 0.19 12.16 -1.98
C GLU A 231 -1.09 11.63 -2.65
N ALA A 232 -2.09 12.47 -2.92
CA ALA A 232 -3.26 12.09 -3.71
C ALA A 232 -2.87 11.71 -5.15
N ASP A 233 -1.94 12.45 -5.76
CA ASP A 233 -1.41 12.14 -7.09
C ASP A 233 -0.62 10.83 -7.08
N VAL A 234 0.19 10.59 -6.04
CA VAL A 234 0.90 9.33 -5.86
C VAL A 234 -0.07 8.17 -5.72
N ALA A 235 -1.14 8.35 -4.92
CA ALA A 235 -2.17 7.34 -4.72
C ALA A 235 -2.95 7.00 -6.01
N MET A 236 -3.21 7.98 -6.85
CA MET A 236 -3.84 7.77 -8.17
C MET A 236 -2.88 7.12 -9.16
N PHE A 237 -1.65 7.66 -9.25
CA PHE A 237 -0.63 7.24 -10.21
C PHE A 237 -0.34 5.73 -10.16
N VAL A 238 -0.23 5.13 -8.96
CA VAL A 238 0.14 3.72 -8.82
C VAL A 238 -0.92 2.76 -9.39
N THR A 239 -2.19 3.20 -9.45
CA THR A 239 -3.26 2.48 -10.13
C THR A 239 -3.19 2.72 -11.65
N LEU A 240 -3.09 3.98 -12.08
CA LEU A 240 -3.12 4.32 -13.51
C LEU A 240 -1.94 3.74 -14.28
N VAL A 241 -0.72 3.75 -13.72
CA VAL A 241 0.47 3.17 -14.37
C VAL A 241 0.36 1.66 -14.61
N ARG A 242 -0.52 0.97 -13.87
CA ARG A 242 -0.82 -0.47 -14.03
C ARG A 242 -2.08 -0.74 -14.84
N PHE A 243 -2.83 0.31 -15.21
CA PHE A 243 -4.18 0.12 -15.76
C PHE A 243 -4.18 -0.75 -17.00
N ASP A 244 -3.45 -0.36 -18.05
CA ASP A 244 -3.40 -1.10 -19.31
C ASP A 244 -2.72 -2.47 -19.17
N ALA A 245 -1.61 -2.51 -18.39
CA ALA A 245 -0.80 -3.72 -18.27
C ALA A 245 -1.46 -4.80 -17.40
N VAL A 246 -2.24 -4.43 -16.41
CA VAL A 246 -2.77 -5.34 -15.38
C VAL A 246 -4.30 -5.28 -15.33
N TYR A 247 -4.86 -4.11 -14.95
CA TYR A 247 -6.27 -4.01 -14.59
C TYR A 247 -7.22 -4.18 -15.77
N HIS A 248 -6.86 -3.61 -16.92
CA HIS A 248 -7.67 -3.73 -18.13
C HIS A 248 -7.93 -5.19 -18.54
N THR A 249 -6.91 -6.03 -18.52
CA THR A 249 -7.04 -7.42 -18.99
C THR A 249 -7.27 -8.39 -17.82
N HIS A 250 -6.38 -8.38 -16.82
CA HIS A 250 -6.40 -9.38 -15.74
C HIS A 250 -7.59 -9.17 -14.80
N PHE A 251 -7.90 -7.92 -14.48
CA PHE A 251 -9.01 -7.53 -13.60
C PHE A 251 -10.29 -7.17 -14.37
N LYS A 252 -10.28 -7.29 -15.70
CA LYS A 252 -11.43 -7.05 -16.58
C LYS A 252 -11.98 -5.60 -16.52
N CYS A 253 -11.16 -4.62 -16.11
CA CYS A 253 -11.53 -3.20 -16.09
C CYS A 253 -11.53 -2.62 -17.53
N ASN A 254 -12.36 -3.18 -18.43
CA ASN A 254 -12.37 -2.88 -19.86
C ASN A 254 -13.76 -2.73 -20.46
N ARG A 255 -14.80 -2.76 -19.65
CA ARG A 255 -16.19 -2.59 -20.08
C ARG A 255 -16.64 -1.17 -19.76
N ARG A 256 -16.90 -0.40 -20.83
CA ARG A 256 -17.47 0.94 -20.77
C ARG A 256 -18.75 1.01 -21.58
#